data_8a609f45e7d8f56ce5a4050fffb4a3a8
#
_entry.id   8a609f45e7d8f56ce5a4050fffb4a3a8
#
_cell.length_a   1.000
_cell.length_b   1.000
_cell.length_c   1.000
_cell.angle_alpha   90.00
_cell.angle_beta   90.00
_cell.angle_gamma   90.00
#
_symmetry.space_group_name_H-M   'P 1'
#
loop_
_entity.id
_entity.type
_entity.pdbx_description
1 polymer ?
#
loop_
_entity_poly.entity_id
_entity_poly.type
_entity_poly.pdbx_seq_one_letter_code
_entity_poly.pdbx_strand_id
1 'polypeptide(L)'
;MRRRYIRLCAKSVRRNEEKMEARKLIETLAVAERLKDATRHCYTSGGRHESVAEHSWRLALMAYLVSDEFPEANLEKLLKMCLIHDIGEAFTGDIPAFDKTSADEGREEALLKEWVQSLPEPFAAEMTALYAEMAARETLEAKIYKALDNIEALIQHNESSLSTWIPLEYDLQMTYGNDKVGFSEYMTALRDMVREDSKAKIAEGK
;
A
#
# COMPACT_ATOMS: atom_id res chain seq x y z
N MET A 1 -62.45 -28.45 -2.12
CA MET A 1 -61.05 -28.55 -1.57
C MET A 1 -60.30 -27.28 -1.93
N ARG A 2 -60.14 -26.36 -0.95
CA ARG A 2 -59.41 -25.08 -1.15
C ARG A 2 -58.01 -25.25 -0.58
N ARG A 3 -56.95 -25.30 -1.42
CA ARG A 3 -55.56 -25.26 -1.00
C ARG A 3 -55.18 -23.82 -0.65
N ARG A 4 -54.91 -23.57 0.64
CA ARG A 4 -54.27 -22.35 1.13
C ARG A 4 -52.80 -22.37 0.76
N TYR A 5 -52.35 -21.42 -0.09
CA TYR A 5 -50.96 -21.09 -0.30
C TYR A 5 -50.48 -20.24 0.88
N ILE A 6 -49.62 -20.82 1.72
CA ILE A 6 -48.89 -20.09 2.75
C ILE A 6 -47.73 -19.38 2.01
N ARG A 7 -47.86 -18.07 1.85
CA ARG A 7 -46.70 -17.21 1.45
C ARG A 7 -45.78 -17.11 2.68
N LEU A 8 -44.65 -17.81 2.66
CA LEU A 8 -43.52 -17.52 3.53
C LEU A 8 -42.93 -16.17 3.09
N CYS A 9 -43.21 -15.14 3.87
CA CYS A 9 -42.60 -13.84 3.72
C CYS A 9 -41.17 -13.96 4.29
N ALA A 10 -40.18 -14.19 3.41
CA ALA A 10 -38.80 -14.05 3.79
C ALA A 10 -38.56 -12.56 4.11
N LYS A 11 -38.52 -12.23 5.40
CA LYS A 11 -38.00 -10.95 5.87
C LYS A 11 -36.52 -10.91 5.48
N SER A 12 -36.19 -10.23 4.39
CA SER A 12 -34.82 -9.82 4.12
C SER A 12 -34.40 -8.94 5.30
N VAL A 13 -33.50 -9.45 6.10
CA VAL A 13 -32.76 -8.64 7.07
C VAL A 13 -31.96 -7.65 6.21
N ARG A 14 -32.50 -6.46 6.00
CA ARG A 14 -31.68 -5.34 5.50
C ARG A 14 -30.67 -5.09 6.61
N ARG A 15 -29.41 -5.50 6.42
CA ARG A 15 -28.31 -4.91 7.16
C ARG A 15 -28.43 -3.41 6.95
N ASN A 16 -28.60 -2.67 8.04
CA ASN A 16 -28.53 -1.23 8.04
C ASN A 16 -27.06 -0.91 7.72
N GLU A 17 -26.73 -0.77 6.43
CA GLU A 17 -25.41 -0.28 6.00
C GLU A 17 -25.39 1.19 6.47
N GLU A 18 -24.70 1.46 7.53
CA GLU A 18 -24.46 2.83 7.98
C GLU A 18 -23.62 3.51 6.89
N LYS A 19 -24.23 4.47 6.20
CA LYS A 19 -23.51 5.26 5.21
C LYS A 19 -22.48 6.13 5.92
N MET A 20 -21.34 6.33 5.25
CA MET A 20 -20.32 7.27 5.72
C MET A 20 -20.96 8.68 5.85
N GLU A 21 -21.18 9.14 7.06
CA GLU A 21 -21.70 10.49 7.30
C GLU A 21 -20.64 11.54 6.96
N ALA A 22 -21.07 12.70 6.44
CA ALA A 22 -20.14 13.74 5.98
C ALA A 22 -19.17 14.20 7.07
N ARG A 23 -19.62 14.30 8.34
CA ARG A 23 -18.74 14.63 9.47
C ARG A 23 -17.69 13.54 9.70
N LYS A 24 -18.11 12.30 9.73
CA LYS A 24 -17.21 11.14 9.91
C LYS A 24 -16.18 11.03 8.77
N LEU A 25 -16.59 11.32 7.52
CA LEU A 25 -15.65 11.39 6.40
C LEU A 25 -14.55 12.43 6.64
N ILE A 26 -14.92 13.65 7.06
CA ILE A 26 -13.94 14.71 7.35
C ILE A 26 -12.98 14.29 8.46
N GLU A 27 -13.48 13.68 9.52
CA GLU A 27 -12.66 13.17 10.64
C GLU A 27 -11.73 12.04 10.21
N THR A 28 -12.21 11.14 9.35
CA THR A 28 -11.41 10.05 8.77
C THR A 28 -10.29 10.60 7.88
N LEU A 29 -10.60 11.56 7.02
CA LEU A 29 -9.63 12.21 6.13
C LEU A 29 -8.59 13.03 6.91
N ALA A 30 -8.91 13.55 8.09
CA ALA A 30 -7.94 14.23 8.95
C ALA A 30 -6.81 13.32 9.45
N VAL A 31 -7.04 12.00 9.52
CA VAL A 31 -5.96 11.03 9.80
C VAL A 31 -5.09 10.86 8.55
N ALA A 32 -5.70 10.62 7.38
CA ALA A 32 -4.96 10.47 6.12
C ALA A 32 -4.16 11.74 5.76
N GLU A 33 -4.61 12.91 6.18
CA GLU A 33 -3.90 14.18 5.98
C GLU A 33 -2.50 14.19 6.58
N ARG A 34 -2.30 13.50 7.72
CA ARG A 34 -0.99 13.40 8.39
C ARG A 34 0.08 12.72 7.54
N LEU A 35 -0.31 11.87 6.59
CA LEU A 35 0.63 11.22 5.65
C LEU A 35 1.34 12.20 4.72
N LYS A 36 0.83 13.42 4.58
CA LYS A 36 1.49 14.47 3.81
C LYS A 36 2.72 15.03 4.53
N ASP A 37 2.70 14.99 5.87
CA ASP A 37 3.80 15.46 6.73
C ASP A 37 4.68 14.29 7.22
N ALA A 38 4.20 13.05 7.14
CA ALA A 38 5.02 11.86 7.37
C ALA A 38 5.97 11.70 6.19
N THR A 39 7.26 11.98 6.41
CA THR A 39 8.29 11.92 5.38
C THR A 39 9.04 10.60 5.41
N ARG A 40 9.27 10.06 4.22
CA ARG A 40 10.08 8.87 4.01
C ARG A 40 11.57 9.22 4.03
N HIS A 41 12.40 8.20 4.19
CA HIS A 41 13.86 8.35 4.17
C HIS A 41 14.38 8.86 2.81
N CYS A 42 13.76 8.47 1.71
CA CYS A 42 14.17 8.84 0.36
C CYS A 42 13.81 10.30 0.00
N TYR A 43 14.51 10.79 -1.03
CA TYR A 43 14.34 12.16 -1.52
C TYR A 43 13.66 12.16 -2.89
N THR A 44 12.91 13.21 -3.16
CA THR A 44 12.41 13.50 -4.51
C THR A 44 13.54 14.04 -5.39
N SER A 45 13.35 14.04 -6.71
CA SER A 45 14.27 14.69 -7.67
C SER A 45 14.47 16.18 -7.39
N GLY A 46 13.52 16.83 -6.70
CA GLY A 46 13.60 18.23 -6.27
C GLY A 46 14.41 18.45 -4.98
N GLY A 47 14.95 17.39 -4.36
CA GLY A 47 15.85 17.50 -3.20
C GLY A 47 15.15 17.65 -1.84
N ARG A 48 13.84 17.38 -1.74
CA ARG A 48 13.13 17.26 -0.46
C ARG A 48 12.80 15.80 -0.18
N HIS A 49 12.54 15.47 1.07
CA HIS A 49 12.01 14.16 1.40
C HIS A 49 10.66 13.92 0.71
N GLU A 50 10.44 12.70 0.25
CA GLU A 50 9.14 12.23 -0.21
C GLU A 50 8.19 12.06 0.98
N SER A 51 6.91 12.36 0.81
CA SER A 51 5.89 12.02 1.81
C SER A 51 5.29 10.64 1.56
N VAL A 52 4.79 10.02 2.63
CA VAL A 52 4.07 8.73 2.53
C VAL A 52 2.83 8.83 1.64
N ALA A 53 2.16 9.99 1.63
CA ALA A 53 1.03 10.23 0.74
C ALA A 53 1.43 10.23 -0.74
N GLU A 54 2.60 10.78 -1.10
CA GLU A 54 3.12 10.81 -2.47
C GLU A 54 3.52 9.42 -2.94
N HIS A 55 4.18 8.65 -2.08
CA HIS A 55 4.48 7.24 -2.31
C HIS A 55 3.21 6.42 -2.59
N SER A 56 2.23 6.50 -1.70
CA SER A 56 0.97 5.75 -1.85
C SER A 56 0.21 6.13 -3.12
N TRP A 57 0.22 7.42 -3.50
CA TRP A 57 -0.36 7.88 -4.76
C TRP A 57 0.38 7.29 -5.98
N ARG A 58 1.73 7.34 -5.99
CA ARG A 58 2.53 6.84 -7.10
C ARG A 58 2.43 5.31 -7.22
N LEU A 59 2.41 4.60 -6.09
CA LEU A 59 2.16 3.17 -6.04
C LEU A 59 0.80 2.81 -6.65
N ALA A 60 -0.26 3.53 -6.31
CA ALA A 60 -1.59 3.29 -6.91
C ALA A 60 -1.60 3.58 -8.42
N LEU A 61 -0.88 4.61 -8.87
CA LEU A 61 -0.72 4.89 -10.30
C LEU A 61 0.05 3.76 -11.01
N MET A 62 1.12 3.24 -10.42
CA MET A 62 1.85 2.08 -10.96
C MET A 62 0.92 0.87 -11.08
N ALA A 63 0.14 0.56 -10.04
CA ALA A 63 -0.80 -0.56 -10.06
C ALA A 63 -1.86 -0.42 -11.18
N TYR A 64 -2.34 0.79 -11.42
CA TYR A 64 -3.24 1.07 -12.54
C TYR A 64 -2.56 0.84 -13.89
N LEU A 65 -1.33 1.32 -14.08
CA LEU A 65 -0.62 1.26 -15.36
C LEU A 65 -0.14 -0.14 -15.73
N VAL A 66 0.04 -1.04 -14.76
CA VAL A 66 0.42 -2.44 -15.02
C VAL A 66 -0.77 -3.40 -15.01
N SER A 67 -2.00 -2.90 -14.90
CA SER A 67 -3.19 -3.73 -14.73
C SER A 67 -3.51 -4.65 -15.91
N ASP A 68 -3.12 -4.30 -17.11
CA ASP A 68 -3.27 -5.12 -18.32
C ASP A 68 -2.31 -6.33 -18.37
N GLU A 69 -1.22 -6.31 -17.61
CA GLU A 69 -0.35 -7.47 -17.41
C GLU A 69 -0.95 -8.52 -16.44
N PHE A 70 -2.00 -8.15 -15.70
CA PHE A 70 -2.65 -9.00 -14.70
C PHE A 70 -4.17 -8.98 -14.85
N PRO A 71 -4.72 -9.44 -16.00
CA PRO A 71 -6.15 -9.34 -16.28
C PRO A 71 -7.04 -10.16 -15.31
N GLU A 72 -6.47 -11.13 -14.60
CA GLU A 72 -7.14 -11.93 -13.56
C GLU A 72 -7.17 -11.26 -12.18
N ALA A 73 -6.39 -10.20 -11.97
CA ALA A 73 -6.38 -9.47 -10.71
C ALA A 73 -7.58 -8.50 -10.61
N ASN A 74 -8.13 -8.38 -9.41
CA ASN A 74 -9.14 -7.36 -9.12
C ASN A 74 -8.47 -5.99 -8.94
N LEU A 75 -8.51 -5.17 -9.99
CA LEU A 75 -7.88 -3.84 -9.98
C LEU A 75 -8.45 -2.94 -8.87
N GLU A 76 -9.76 -2.96 -8.60
CA GLU A 76 -10.35 -2.16 -7.52
C GLU A 76 -9.74 -2.53 -6.17
N LYS A 77 -9.63 -3.83 -5.88
CA LYS A 77 -9.00 -4.32 -4.65
C LYS A 77 -7.53 -3.93 -4.58
N LEU A 78 -6.78 -4.10 -5.66
CA LEU A 78 -5.36 -3.73 -5.74
C LEU A 78 -5.15 -2.23 -5.48
N LEU A 79 -5.94 -1.36 -6.09
CA LEU A 79 -5.87 0.08 -5.86
C LEU A 79 -6.19 0.45 -4.41
N LYS A 80 -7.18 -0.20 -3.79
CA LYS A 80 -7.49 -0.02 -2.36
C LYS A 80 -6.28 -0.40 -1.50
N MET A 81 -5.63 -1.55 -1.75
CA MET A 81 -4.41 -1.95 -1.04
C MET A 81 -3.31 -0.90 -1.14
N CYS A 82 -3.01 -0.42 -2.35
CA CYS A 82 -1.99 0.60 -2.59
C CYS A 82 -2.27 1.91 -1.85
N LEU A 83 -3.54 2.33 -1.77
CA LEU A 83 -3.92 3.59 -1.13
C LEU A 83 -3.89 3.54 0.40
N ILE A 84 -4.11 2.35 1.00
CA ILE A 84 -4.27 2.24 2.45
C ILE A 84 -3.07 1.63 3.17
N HIS A 85 -2.08 1.08 2.46
CA HIS A 85 -1.07 0.20 3.04
C HIS A 85 -0.28 0.85 4.19
N ASP A 86 0.04 2.13 4.06
CA ASP A 86 0.86 2.89 5.01
C ASP A 86 0.03 3.87 5.87
N ILE A 87 -1.30 3.71 5.98
CA ILE A 87 -2.11 4.58 6.86
C ILE A 87 -1.64 4.48 8.33
N GLY A 88 -1.07 3.36 8.75
CA GLY A 88 -0.47 3.19 10.07
C GLY A 88 0.56 4.26 10.41
N GLU A 89 1.32 4.71 9.42
CA GLU A 89 2.36 5.73 9.57
C GLU A 89 1.82 7.14 9.86
N ALA A 90 0.52 7.37 9.68
CA ALA A 90 -0.14 8.58 10.18
C ALA A 90 -0.09 8.71 11.71
N PHE A 91 0.19 7.62 12.43
CA PHE A 91 0.26 7.57 13.89
C PHE A 91 1.68 7.48 14.43
N THR A 92 2.61 6.92 13.66
CA THR A 92 3.99 6.63 14.11
C THR A 92 5.05 7.39 13.33
N GLY A 93 4.71 7.94 12.16
CA GLY A 93 5.66 8.36 11.15
C GLY A 93 6.23 7.15 10.38
N ASP A 94 6.88 7.42 9.25
CA ASP A 94 7.65 6.41 8.51
C ASP A 94 8.95 6.09 9.27
N ILE A 95 9.16 4.83 9.56
CA ILE A 95 10.42 4.30 10.08
C ILE A 95 11.03 3.45 8.97
N PRO A 96 12.24 3.77 8.48
CA PRO A 96 12.88 2.99 7.42
C PRO A 96 12.92 1.50 7.75
N ALA A 97 12.65 0.64 6.77
CA ALA A 97 12.51 -0.80 6.96
C ALA A 97 13.73 -1.46 7.62
N PHE A 98 14.93 -0.87 7.46
CA PHE A 98 16.18 -1.35 8.07
C PHE A 98 16.38 -0.87 9.53
N ASP A 99 15.59 0.10 10.00
CA ASP A 99 15.62 0.62 11.38
C ASP A 99 14.39 0.19 12.19
N LYS A 100 13.32 -0.28 11.51
CA LYS A 100 12.03 -0.65 12.12
C LYS A 100 12.17 -1.89 12.99
N THR A 101 11.78 -1.78 14.26
CA THR A 101 11.81 -2.89 15.22
C THR A 101 10.44 -3.57 15.31
N SER A 102 10.39 -4.80 15.85
CA SER A 102 9.12 -5.49 16.11
C SER A 102 8.21 -4.77 17.11
N ALA A 103 8.78 -3.94 18.00
CA ALA A 103 8.00 -3.10 18.90
C ALA A 103 7.32 -1.94 18.16
N ASP A 104 8.00 -1.36 17.16
CA ASP A 104 7.46 -0.30 16.31
C ASP A 104 6.33 -0.86 15.44
N GLU A 105 6.55 -2.02 14.81
CA GLU A 105 5.52 -2.71 14.01
C GLU A 105 4.27 -3.00 14.84
N GLY A 106 4.43 -3.57 16.04
CA GLY A 106 3.31 -3.89 16.92
C GLY A 106 2.55 -2.65 17.39
N ARG A 107 3.25 -1.53 17.63
CA ARG A 107 2.61 -0.26 18.01
C ARG A 107 1.81 0.32 16.85
N GLU A 108 2.37 0.34 15.66
CA GLU A 108 1.72 0.83 14.45
C GLU A 108 0.47 0.01 14.13
N GLU A 109 0.60 -1.33 14.13
CA GLU A 109 -0.51 -2.25 13.89
C GLU A 109 -1.67 -2.04 14.89
N ALA A 110 -1.35 -1.86 16.18
CA ALA A 110 -2.36 -1.62 17.21
C ALA A 110 -3.14 -0.32 16.97
N LEU A 111 -2.44 0.78 16.66
CA LEU A 111 -3.05 2.09 16.40
C LEU A 111 -3.87 2.07 15.10
N LEU A 112 -3.35 1.45 14.05
CA LEU A 112 -4.06 1.26 12.79
C LEU A 112 -5.34 0.45 12.99
N LYS A 113 -5.28 -0.65 13.72
CA LYS A 113 -6.43 -1.49 14.02
C LYS A 113 -7.51 -0.74 14.80
N GLU A 114 -7.13 0.03 15.82
CA GLU A 114 -8.05 0.86 16.58
C GLU A 114 -8.77 1.87 15.68
N TRP A 115 -8.01 2.55 14.81
CA TRP A 115 -8.59 3.50 13.87
C TRP A 115 -9.53 2.83 12.86
N VAL A 116 -9.15 1.70 12.26
CA VAL A 116 -10.00 0.95 11.33
C VAL A 116 -11.30 0.54 12.00
N GLN A 117 -11.25 0.04 13.24
CA GLN A 117 -12.45 -0.33 14.01
C GLN A 117 -13.34 0.86 14.35
N SER A 118 -12.84 2.10 14.31
CA SER A 118 -13.63 3.32 14.50
C SER A 118 -14.43 3.75 13.28
N LEU A 119 -14.18 3.15 12.12
CA LEU A 119 -14.88 3.45 10.87
C LEU A 119 -16.29 2.83 10.89
N PRO A 120 -17.28 3.44 10.19
CA PRO A 120 -18.58 2.84 10.04
C PRO A 120 -18.52 1.59 9.12
N GLU A 121 -19.45 0.65 9.31
CA GLU A 121 -19.63 -0.45 8.36
C GLU A 121 -20.19 0.07 7.02
N PRO A 122 -19.78 -0.49 5.85
CA PRO A 122 -18.95 -1.70 5.72
C PRO A 122 -17.43 -1.44 5.70
N PHE A 123 -16.97 -0.19 5.84
CA PHE A 123 -15.56 0.19 5.67
C PHE A 123 -14.62 -0.48 6.69
N ALA A 124 -15.06 -0.59 7.95
CA ALA A 124 -14.27 -1.25 8.99
C ALA A 124 -14.00 -2.73 8.65
N ALA A 125 -15.03 -3.46 8.23
CA ALA A 125 -14.89 -4.86 7.85
C ALA A 125 -14.04 -5.02 6.58
N GLU A 126 -14.25 -4.20 5.55
CA GLU A 126 -13.51 -4.24 4.30
C GLU A 126 -12.01 -3.95 4.52
N MET A 127 -11.67 -2.88 5.21
CA MET A 127 -10.28 -2.54 5.49
C MET A 127 -9.58 -3.60 6.35
N THR A 128 -10.28 -4.15 7.36
CA THR A 128 -9.74 -5.25 8.17
C THR A 128 -9.40 -6.46 7.28
N ALA A 129 -10.28 -6.82 6.36
CA ALA A 129 -10.05 -7.94 5.43
C ALA A 129 -8.88 -7.66 4.47
N LEU A 130 -8.78 -6.42 3.93
CA LEU A 130 -7.68 -6.01 3.06
C LEU A 130 -6.33 -6.08 3.78
N TYR A 131 -6.21 -5.56 5.00
CA TYR A 131 -4.96 -5.64 5.76
C TYR A 131 -4.57 -7.09 6.09
N ALA A 132 -5.53 -7.95 6.43
CA ALA A 132 -5.26 -9.37 6.64
C ALA A 132 -4.75 -10.06 5.36
N GLU A 133 -5.35 -9.76 4.21
CA GLU A 133 -4.92 -10.28 2.91
C GLU A 133 -3.52 -9.78 2.51
N MET A 134 -3.24 -8.48 2.73
CA MET A 134 -1.93 -7.87 2.50
C MET A 134 -0.85 -8.50 3.38
N ALA A 135 -1.15 -8.80 4.64
CA ALA A 135 -0.22 -9.46 5.56
C ALA A 135 0.06 -10.92 5.15
N ALA A 136 -0.97 -11.65 4.71
CA ALA A 136 -0.82 -13.04 4.26
C ALA A 136 -0.01 -13.18 2.96
N ARG A 137 -0.10 -12.21 2.03
CA ARG A 137 0.61 -12.19 0.73
C ARG A 137 0.36 -13.43 -0.14
N GLU A 138 -0.82 -14.03 -0.01
CA GLU A 138 -1.17 -15.26 -0.74
C GLU A 138 -1.89 -14.97 -2.06
N THR A 139 -2.76 -13.96 -2.09
CA THR A 139 -3.50 -13.58 -3.29
C THR A 139 -2.64 -12.86 -4.31
N LEU A 140 -3.08 -12.86 -5.58
CA LEU A 140 -2.36 -12.19 -6.66
C LEU A 140 -2.24 -10.69 -6.39
N GLU A 141 -3.33 -10.04 -5.96
CA GLU A 141 -3.33 -8.61 -5.65
C GLU A 141 -2.37 -8.25 -4.51
N ALA A 142 -2.33 -9.07 -3.45
CA ALA A 142 -1.39 -8.84 -2.35
C ALA A 142 0.07 -9.02 -2.77
N LYS A 143 0.37 -9.92 -3.72
CA LYS A 143 1.70 -10.09 -4.30
C LYS A 143 2.07 -8.92 -5.20
N ILE A 144 1.15 -8.50 -6.09
CA ILE A 144 1.36 -7.36 -6.99
C ILE A 144 1.61 -6.09 -6.18
N TYR A 145 0.72 -5.79 -5.23
CA TYR A 145 0.86 -4.63 -4.34
C TYR A 145 2.26 -4.61 -3.69
N LYS A 146 2.67 -5.71 -3.05
CA LYS A 146 3.95 -5.72 -2.32
C LYS A 146 5.17 -5.66 -3.22
N ALA A 147 5.11 -6.24 -4.41
CA ALA A 147 6.18 -6.11 -5.40
C ALA A 147 6.32 -4.66 -5.89
N LEU A 148 5.20 -4.01 -6.21
CA LEU A 148 5.18 -2.63 -6.69
C LEU A 148 5.62 -1.64 -5.60
N ASP A 149 5.21 -1.84 -4.34
CA ASP A 149 5.63 -1.05 -3.19
C ASP A 149 7.18 -1.02 -3.06
N ASN A 150 7.79 -2.19 -3.11
CA ASN A 150 9.25 -2.28 -3.05
C ASN A 150 9.93 -1.67 -4.30
N ILE A 151 9.36 -1.87 -5.49
CA ILE A 151 9.90 -1.33 -6.74
C ILE A 151 9.76 0.20 -6.76
N GLU A 152 8.64 0.74 -6.27
CA GLU A 152 8.41 2.18 -6.18
C GLU A 152 9.49 2.88 -5.35
N ALA A 153 9.81 2.33 -4.16
CA ALA A 153 10.87 2.86 -3.32
C ALA A 153 12.22 2.90 -4.02
N LEU A 154 12.57 1.85 -4.79
CA LEU A 154 13.82 1.78 -5.54
C LEU A 154 13.86 2.78 -6.71
N ILE A 155 12.74 2.97 -7.40
CA ILE A 155 12.61 3.99 -8.46
C ILE A 155 12.80 5.38 -7.83
N GLN A 156 12.20 5.65 -6.67
CA GLN A 156 12.33 6.92 -5.99
C GLN A 156 13.79 7.22 -5.63
N HIS A 157 14.53 6.23 -5.13
CA HIS A 157 15.98 6.38 -4.90
C HIS A 157 16.73 6.66 -6.21
N ASN A 158 16.41 5.96 -7.30
CA ASN A 158 17.04 6.22 -8.60
C ASN A 158 16.77 7.65 -9.12
N GLU A 159 15.67 8.27 -8.77
CA GLU A 159 15.33 9.65 -9.16
C GLU A 159 15.97 10.70 -8.26
N SER A 160 16.41 10.33 -7.05
CA SER A 160 17.11 11.24 -6.13
C SER A 160 18.62 11.38 -6.48
N SER A 161 19.29 12.39 -5.93
CA SER A 161 20.76 12.50 -6.08
C SER A 161 21.48 11.40 -5.30
N LEU A 162 22.56 10.83 -5.84
CA LEU A 162 23.44 9.89 -5.12
C LEU A 162 23.97 10.47 -3.79
N SER A 163 24.11 11.79 -3.69
CA SER A 163 24.55 12.42 -2.44
C SER A 163 23.57 12.28 -1.29
N THR A 164 22.33 11.85 -1.56
CA THR A 164 21.31 11.56 -0.54
C THR A 164 21.32 10.10 -0.09
N TRP A 165 22.06 9.23 -0.78
CA TRP A 165 22.11 7.81 -0.47
C TRP A 165 23.06 7.52 0.68
N ILE A 166 22.60 6.70 1.63
CA ILE A 166 23.49 6.13 2.65
C ILE A 166 24.19 4.87 2.12
N PRO A 167 25.33 4.43 2.70
CA PRO A 167 26.07 3.27 2.21
C PRO A 167 25.25 1.99 2.04
N LEU A 168 24.27 1.74 2.93
CA LEU A 168 23.40 0.58 2.88
C LEU A 168 22.51 0.55 1.62
N GLU A 169 22.12 1.71 1.11
CA GLU A 169 21.20 1.80 -0.03
C GLU A 169 21.83 1.32 -1.33
N TYR A 170 23.15 1.39 -1.47
CA TYR A 170 23.83 0.81 -2.63
C TYR A 170 23.61 -0.72 -2.70
N ASP A 171 23.63 -1.42 -1.57
CA ASP A 171 23.35 -2.85 -1.51
C ASP A 171 21.84 -3.14 -1.65
N LEU A 172 20.99 -2.32 -1.02
CA LEU A 172 19.54 -2.46 -1.12
C LEU A 172 19.04 -2.27 -2.54
N GLN A 173 19.60 -1.35 -3.32
CA GLN A 173 19.26 -1.19 -4.74
C GLN A 173 19.49 -2.47 -5.55
N MET A 174 20.47 -3.30 -5.15
CA MET A 174 20.75 -4.56 -5.84
C MET A 174 19.86 -5.72 -5.34
N THR A 175 19.41 -5.70 -4.09
CA THR A 175 18.83 -6.88 -3.43
C THR A 175 17.39 -6.73 -2.96
N TYR A 176 16.94 -5.52 -2.59
CA TYR A 176 15.64 -5.29 -1.99
C TYR A 176 14.50 -5.69 -2.94
N GLY A 177 13.51 -6.40 -2.44
CA GLY A 177 12.33 -6.83 -3.18
C GLY A 177 12.55 -7.96 -4.20
N ASN A 178 13.77 -8.50 -4.36
CA ASN A 178 14.02 -9.60 -5.31
C ASN A 178 13.17 -10.84 -5.00
N ASP A 179 12.89 -11.12 -3.74
CA ASP A 179 12.06 -12.24 -3.28
C ASP A 179 10.55 -11.99 -3.48
N LYS A 180 10.15 -10.78 -3.85
CA LYS A 180 8.74 -10.39 -4.02
C LYS A 180 8.25 -10.46 -5.47
N VAL A 181 9.14 -10.57 -6.45
CA VAL A 181 8.81 -10.45 -7.88
C VAL A 181 8.70 -11.79 -8.62
N GLY A 182 9.19 -12.89 -8.02
CA GLY A 182 9.30 -14.20 -8.68
C GLY A 182 7.98 -14.87 -9.08
N PHE A 183 6.84 -14.30 -8.71
CA PHE A 183 5.52 -14.80 -9.13
C PHE A 183 5.12 -14.38 -10.56
N SER A 184 5.84 -13.43 -11.19
CA SER A 184 5.55 -12.87 -12.51
C SER A 184 6.83 -12.56 -13.27
N GLU A 185 6.88 -12.96 -14.55
CA GLU A 185 7.97 -12.60 -15.46
C GLU A 185 8.04 -11.08 -15.66
N TYR A 186 6.88 -10.42 -15.80
CA TYR A 186 6.81 -8.96 -15.92
C TYR A 186 7.41 -8.26 -14.71
N MET A 187 6.99 -8.64 -13.49
CA MET A 187 7.52 -8.02 -12.25
C MET A 187 9.02 -8.28 -12.08
N THR A 188 9.49 -9.45 -12.45
CA THR A 188 10.94 -9.76 -12.46
C THR A 188 11.67 -8.86 -13.42
N ALA A 189 11.19 -8.72 -14.66
CA ALA A 189 11.79 -7.85 -15.67
C ALA A 189 11.78 -6.38 -15.25
N LEU A 190 10.68 -5.88 -14.66
CA LEU A 190 10.57 -4.52 -14.14
C LEU A 190 11.60 -4.27 -13.03
N ARG A 191 11.72 -5.21 -12.08
CA ARG A 191 12.72 -5.12 -10.99
C ARG A 191 14.15 -5.14 -11.50
N ASP A 192 14.44 -5.97 -12.52
CA ASP A 192 15.75 -6.04 -13.14
C ASP A 192 16.10 -4.75 -13.87
N MET A 193 15.15 -4.14 -14.58
CA MET A 193 15.34 -2.84 -15.25
C MET A 193 15.68 -1.74 -14.22
N VAL A 194 14.95 -1.66 -13.12
CA VAL A 194 15.24 -0.69 -12.04
C VAL A 194 16.64 -0.91 -11.45
N ARG A 195 17.10 -2.17 -11.35
CA ARG A 195 18.46 -2.50 -10.90
C ARG A 195 19.53 -2.04 -11.91
N GLU A 196 19.30 -2.20 -13.20
CA GLU A 196 20.23 -1.71 -14.21
C GLU A 196 20.30 -0.18 -14.21
N ASP A 197 19.18 0.53 -13.99
CA ASP A 197 19.17 1.98 -13.82
C ASP A 197 19.99 2.40 -12.59
N SER A 198 19.88 1.67 -11.48
CA SER A 198 20.69 1.92 -10.28
C SER A 198 22.19 1.74 -10.56
N LYS A 199 22.57 0.68 -11.28
CA LYS A 199 23.99 0.45 -11.67
C LYS A 199 24.51 1.57 -12.56
N ALA A 200 23.73 1.99 -13.55
CA ALA A 200 24.10 3.09 -14.45
C ALA A 200 24.30 4.39 -13.65
N LYS A 201 23.35 4.72 -12.77
CA LYS A 201 23.43 5.90 -11.89
C LYS A 201 24.69 5.89 -11.00
N ILE A 202 24.99 4.76 -10.37
CA ILE A 202 26.18 4.60 -9.52
C ILE A 202 27.47 4.78 -10.36
N ALA A 203 27.51 4.20 -11.57
CA ALA A 203 28.67 4.31 -12.46
C ALA A 203 28.90 5.74 -12.96
N GLU A 204 27.82 6.50 -13.18
CA GLU A 204 27.90 7.91 -13.61
C GLU A 204 28.23 8.87 -12.45
N GLY A 205 28.06 8.46 -11.22
CA GLY A 205 28.31 9.28 -10.01
C GLY A 205 27.33 10.44 -9.84
N LYS A 206 26.08 10.26 -10.31
CA LYS A 206 25.04 11.33 -10.33
C LYS A 206 23.92 11.14 -9.32
#